data_14b7b46bb72e463d5c64f1e6c8f55c92
#
_entry.id   14b7b46bb72e463d5c64f1e6c8f55c92
#
_cell.length_a   1.000
_cell.length_b   1.000
_cell.length_c   1.000
_cell.angle_alpha   90.00
_cell.angle_beta   90.00
_cell.angle_gamma   90.00
#
_symmetry.space_group_name_H-M   'P 1'
#
loop_
_entity.id
_entity.type
_entity.pdbx_description
1 polymer ?
#
loop_
_entity_poly.entity_id
_entity_poly.type
_entity_poly.pdbx_seq_one_letter_code
_entity_poly.pdbx_strand_id
1 'polypeptide(L)'
;MTKLYCKGKCTVYVKFTESKPLRIEVLNDAGKVYYFRELNNNYSAIKFNICHAGHYKINPECVIEKIVPIEIEKLNVVLPPFDRNKEKPVIFKYNPDLLTSPARIFTDKGIIETGRYFKSYPFPIRLFILCHEIGHFYYKGEENADLYACKLYVDNGYNKTNALYALTKVLRNNLNNEKRVKALFNILNS
;
A
#
# COMPACT_ATOMS: atom_id res chain seq x y z
N MET A 1 14.94 23.30 -4.43
CA MET A 1 14.04 22.32 -3.71
C MET A 1 12.86 23.07 -3.10
N THR A 2 11.68 22.63 -3.39
CA THR A 2 10.43 23.21 -2.87
C THR A 2 10.08 22.58 -1.52
N LYS A 3 9.78 23.42 -0.51
CA LYS A 3 9.34 22.98 0.81
C LYS A 3 7.83 22.77 0.81
N LEU A 4 7.36 21.71 1.45
CA LEU A 4 5.96 21.32 1.58
C LEU A 4 5.66 20.92 3.02
N TYR A 5 4.54 21.41 3.56
CA TYR A 5 4.00 20.92 4.83
C TYR A 5 2.64 20.28 4.60
N CYS A 6 2.47 19.06 5.08
CA CYS A 6 1.21 18.33 5.05
C CYS A 6 0.69 18.11 6.47
N LYS A 7 -0.56 18.51 6.72
CA LYS A 7 -1.23 18.31 8.02
C LYS A 7 -1.67 16.87 8.26
N GLY A 8 -1.66 16.04 7.21
CA GLY A 8 -2.10 14.66 7.23
C GLY A 8 -1.97 14.04 5.84
N LYS A 9 -2.74 12.99 5.58
CA LYS A 9 -2.78 12.37 4.25
C LYS A 9 -3.33 13.33 3.21
N CYS A 10 -2.63 13.48 2.10
CA CYS A 10 -3.04 14.37 1.04
C CYS A 10 -2.50 13.93 -0.33
N THR A 11 -3.17 14.37 -1.39
CA THR A 11 -2.65 14.36 -2.74
C THR A 11 -2.05 15.73 -3.03
N VAL A 12 -0.81 15.75 -3.48
CA VAL A 12 -0.08 16.97 -3.84
C VAL A 12 0.02 17.04 -5.35
N TYR A 13 -0.39 18.16 -5.91
CA TYR A 13 -0.26 18.50 -7.33
C TYR A 13 0.87 19.50 -7.47
N VAL A 14 1.85 19.17 -8.29
CA VAL A 14 3.00 20.02 -8.54
C VAL A 14 3.19 20.26 -10.03
N LYS A 15 3.61 21.45 -10.37
CA LYS A 15 4.04 21.86 -11.71
C LYS A 15 5.52 22.19 -11.67
N PHE A 16 6.29 21.65 -12.59
CA PHE A 16 7.71 21.92 -12.65
C PHE A 16 7.99 23.27 -13.30
N THR A 17 8.96 23.97 -12.74
CA THR A 17 9.45 25.25 -13.28
C THR A 17 10.40 25.03 -14.45
N GLU A 18 11.06 23.86 -14.46
CA GLU A 18 11.96 23.45 -15.53
C GLU A 18 11.27 22.48 -16.49
N SER A 19 11.58 22.57 -17.77
CA SER A 19 10.83 21.91 -18.83
C SER A 19 11.02 20.39 -18.96
N LYS A 20 11.86 19.74 -18.16
CA LYS A 20 12.11 18.28 -18.27
C LYS A 20 12.79 17.67 -17.03
N PRO A 21 12.15 17.52 -15.89
CA PRO A 21 12.75 16.73 -14.85
C PRO A 21 12.74 15.25 -15.26
N LEU A 22 13.90 14.60 -15.22
CA LEU A 22 14.02 13.16 -15.45
C LEU A 22 13.58 12.34 -14.23
N ARG A 23 13.57 12.95 -13.05
CA ARG A 23 13.29 12.30 -11.78
C ARG A 23 12.68 13.30 -10.81
N ILE A 24 11.73 12.84 -10.01
CA ILE A 24 11.24 13.55 -8.84
C ILE A 24 11.55 12.76 -7.59
N GLU A 25 12.00 13.45 -6.57
CA GLU A 25 12.21 12.92 -5.23
C GLU A 25 11.47 13.78 -4.22
N VAL A 26 10.80 13.13 -3.28
CA VAL A 26 10.23 13.78 -2.10
C VAL A 26 10.96 13.24 -0.89
N LEU A 27 11.63 14.13 -0.17
CA LEU A 27 12.41 13.81 1.01
C LEU A 27 11.60 14.21 2.26
N ASN A 28 11.66 13.42 3.31
CA ASN A 28 11.13 13.81 4.62
C ASN A 28 12.11 14.73 5.36
N ASP A 29 11.74 15.18 6.55
CA ASP A 29 12.59 16.05 7.40
C ASP A 29 13.97 15.45 7.71
N ALA A 30 14.04 14.12 7.82
CA ALA A 30 15.29 13.42 8.07
C ALA A 30 16.16 13.27 6.80
N GLY A 31 15.74 13.85 5.66
CA GLY A 31 16.43 13.74 4.38
C GLY A 31 16.32 12.37 3.72
N LYS A 32 15.45 11.47 4.24
CA LYS A 32 15.19 10.18 3.59
C LYS A 32 14.20 10.35 2.45
N VAL A 33 14.44 9.62 1.36
CA VAL A 33 13.52 9.57 0.22
C VAL A 33 12.21 8.90 0.67
N TYR A 34 11.14 9.71 0.67
CA TYR A 34 9.79 9.28 0.99
C TYR A 34 9.05 8.76 -0.25
N TYR A 35 9.24 9.46 -1.37
CA TYR A 35 8.67 9.11 -2.66
C TYR A 35 9.69 9.41 -3.74
N PHE A 36 9.73 8.56 -4.75
CA PHE A 36 10.55 8.82 -5.93
C PHE A 36 9.85 8.29 -7.18
N ARG A 37 10.04 8.97 -8.30
CA ARG A 37 9.56 8.55 -9.61
C ARG A 37 10.50 9.03 -10.69
N GLU A 38 10.89 8.12 -11.57
CA GLU A 38 11.52 8.47 -12.83
C GLU A 38 10.46 8.87 -13.84
N LEU A 39 10.73 9.92 -14.57
CA LEU A 39 9.81 10.51 -15.55
C LEU A 39 10.38 10.24 -16.93
N ASN A 40 9.79 9.31 -17.68
CA ASN A 40 10.28 8.89 -18.98
C ASN A 40 9.92 9.86 -20.11
N ASN A 41 9.13 10.89 -19.86
CA ASN A 41 8.65 11.87 -20.84
C ASN A 41 8.55 13.28 -20.24
N ASN A 42 8.25 14.25 -21.09
CA ASN A 42 8.11 15.67 -20.76
C ASN A 42 6.86 15.94 -19.92
N TYR A 43 6.85 15.53 -18.66
CA TYR A 43 5.79 15.91 -17.74
C TYR A 43 6.02 17.32 -17.24
N SER A 44 5.06 18.22 -17.49
CA SER A 44 5.05 19.57 -16.91
C SER A 44 4.46 19.59 -15.51
N ALA A 45 3.65 18.60 -15.15
CA ALA A 45 3.00 18.48 -13.86
C ALA A 45 2.80 16.99 -13.47
N ILE A 46 2.81 16.71 -12.19
CA ILE A 46 2.47 15.39 -11.64
C ILE A 46 1.65 15.53 -10.37
N LYS A 47 1.02 14.42 -9.98
CA LYS A 47 0.41 14.26 -8.65
C LYS A 47 1.02 13.06 -7.93
N PHE A 48 1.14 13.16 -6.61
CA PHE A 48 1.56 12.07 -5.74
C PHE A 48 0.89 12.19 -4.37
N ASN A 49 0.85 11.08 -3.63
CA ASN A 49 0.22 11.04 -2.31
C ASN A 49 1.27 11.11 -1.21
N ILE A 50 0.97 11.86 -0.18
CA ILE A 50 1.68 11.87 1.10
C ILE A 50 0.76 11.26 2.16
N CYS A 51 1.26 10.25 2.87
CA CYS A 51 0.45 9.46 3.81
C CYS A 51 0.60 9.88 5.28
N HIS A 52 1.52 10.77 5.60
CA HIS A 52 1.78 11.21 6.97
C HIS A 52 1.85 12.73 7.06
N ALA A 53 1.45 13.27 8.20
CA ALA A 53 1.72 14.68 8.51
C ALA A 53 3.23 14.91 8.62
N GLY A 54 3.71 16.07 8.19
CA GLY A 54 5.12 16.40 8.31
C GLY A 54 5.58 17.44 7.28
N HIS A 55 6.87 17.76 7.37
CA HIS A 55 7.55 18.62 6.41
C HIS A 55 8.27 17.74 5.38
N TYR A 56 8.22 18.20 4.13
CA TYR A 56 8.82 17.51 3.00
C TYR A 56 9.57 18.50 2.12
N LYS A 57 10.55 17.98 1.39
CA LYS A 57 11.29 18.72 0.36
C LYS A 57 11.11 18.01 -0.97
N ILE A 58 10.73 18.73 -2.00
CA ILE A 58 10.54 18.20 -3.36
C ILE A 58 11.73 18.64 -4.22
N ASN A 59 12.32 17.69 -4.91
CA ASN A 59 13.40 17.90 -5.86
C ASN A 59 13.02 17.27 -7.22
N PRO A 60 13.11 17.97 -8.35
CA PRO A 60 13.58 19.34 -8.54
C PRO A 60 12.63 20.41 -8.01
N GLU A 61 13.00 21.67 -8.16
CA GLU A 61 12.14 22.79 -7.79
C GLU A 61 10.85 22.79 -8.61
N CYS A 62 9.74 23.05 -7.92
CA CYS A 62 8.40 23.00 -8.52
C CYS A 62 7.46 23.99 -7.83
N VAL A 63 6.38 24.31 -8.49
CA VAL A 63 5.26 25.04 -7.89
C VAL A 63 4.24 24.04 -7.36
N ILE A 64 3.84 24.19 -6.10
CA ILE A 64 2.73 23.44 -5.53
C ILE A 64 1.44 24.12 -5.99
N GLU A 65 0.72 23.48 -6.90
CA GLU A 65 -0.55 24.03 -7.42
C GLU A 65 -1.70 23.79 -6.45
N LYS A 66 -1.74 22.59 -5.85
CA LYS A 66 -2.85 22.18 -4.98
C LYS A 66 -2.42 21.10 -4.01
N ILE A 67 -2.91 21.18 -2.78
CA ILE A 67 -2.87 20.12 -1.78
C ILE A 67 -4.31 19.77 -1.44
N VAL A 68 -4.70 18.52 -1.72
CA VAL A 68 -6.05 18.01 -1.46
C VAL A 68 -5.97 17.01 -0.34
N PRO A 69 -6.59 17.26 0.81
CA PRO A 69 -6.71 16.25 1.86
C PRO A 69 -7.34 14.98 1.28
N ILE A 70 -6.80 13.83 1.65
CA ILE A 70 -7.41 12.53 1.34
C ILE A 70 -8.39 12.24 2.46
N GLU A 71 -9.67 12.29 2.16
CA GLU A 71 -10.69 11.74 3.04
C GLU A 71 -10.48 10.22 3.10
N ILE A 72 -10.23 9.74 4.32
CA ILE A 72 -10.08 8.32 4.55
C ILE A 72 -11.47 7.74 4.72
N GLU A 73 -11.92 7.08 3.69
CA GLU A 73 -13.10 6.23 3.76
C GLU A 73 -12.82 5.09 4.75
N LYS A 74 -13.56 5.03 5.84
CA LYS A 74 -13.46 3.89 6.76
C LYS A 74 -14.40 2.80 6.27
N LEU A 75 -13.86 1.61 6.08
CA LEU A 75 -14.69 0.45 5.79
C LEU A 75 -15.50 0.05 7.03
N ASN A 76 -16.82 0.04 6.89
CA ASN A 76 -17.73 -0.42 7.92
C ASN A 76 -17.80 -1.96 7.93
N VAL A 77 -16.67 -2.59 8.25
CA VAL A 77 -16.55 -4.05 8.33
C VAL A 77 -16.31 -4.45 9.77
N VAL A 78 -17.16 -5.33 10.27
CA VAL A 78 -16.98 -5.98 11.57
C VAL A 78 -16.08 -7.18 11.36
N LEU A 79 -14.87 -7.12 11.90
CA LEU A 79 -13.97 -8.26 11.93
C LEU A 79 -14.41 -9.24 13.02
N PRO A 80 -14.30 -10.56 12.78
CA PRO A 80 -14.52 -11.54 13.84
C PRO A 80 -13.51 -11.35 14.98
N PRO A 81 -13.77 -11.86 16.18
CA PRO A 81 -12.78 -11.87 17.25
C PRO A 81 -11.48 -12.53 16.80
N PHE A 82 -10.35 -12.06 17.30
CA PHE A 82 -9.06 -12.68 17.00
C PHE A 82 -9.07 -14.17 17.31
N ASP A 83 -8.67 -14.95 16.34
CA ASP A 83 -8.55 -16.41 16.46
C ASP A 83 -7.40 -16.83 17.39
N ARG A 84 -6.43 -15.93 17.57
CA ARG A 84 -5.24 -16.13 18.40
C ARG A 84 -4.87 -14.87 19.17
N ASN A 85 -4.64 -15.04 20.47
CA ASN A 85 -4.05 -14.00 21.30
C ASN A 85 -2.54 -13.98 21.03
N LYS A 86 -2.10 -13.19 20.05
CA LYS A 86 -0.69 -13.13 19.63
C LYS A 86 -0.14 -11.74 19.90
N GLU A 87 0.67 -11.65 20.95
CA GLU A 87 1.43 -10.44 21.29
C GLU A 87 2.77 -10.32 20.54
N LYS A 88 3.11 -11.33 19.73
CA LYS A 88 4.41 -11.35 19.05
C LYS A 88 4.44 -10.42 17.85
N PRO A 89 5.48 -9.61 17.68
CA PRO A 89 5.66 -8.79 16.50
C PRO A 89 5.84 -9.67 15.25
N VAL A 90 5.30 -9.20 14.13
CA VAL A 90 5.51 -9.85 12.84
C VAL A 90 6.89 -9.49 12.30
N ILE A 91 7.67 -10.48 11.94
CA ILE A 91 9.03 -10.34 11.40
C ILE A 91 9.00 -10.60 9.89
N PHE A 92 9.66 -9.74 9.12
CA PHE A 92 9.77 -9.90 7.67
C PHE A 92 11.11 -10.50 7.28
N LYS A 93 11.08 -11.52 6.40
CA LYS A 93 12.29 -12.16 5.84
C LYS A 93 12.19 -12.24 4.32
N TYR A 94 13.32 -12.14 3.64
CA TYR A 94 13.41 -12.41 2.22
C TYR A 94 13.79 -13.86 1.99
N ASN A 95 13.04 -14.55 1.13
CA ASN A 95 13.32 -15.93 0.72
C ASN A 95 13.32 -16.01 -0.83
N PRO A 96 14.50 -16.10 -1.47
CA PRO A 96 14.59 -16.15 -2.93
C PRO A 96 14.00 -17.42 -3.53
N ASP A 97 13.87 -18.49 -2.74
CA ASP A 97 13.35 -19.79 -3.17
C ASP A 97 11.82 -19.89 -3.10
N LEU A 98 11.17 -18.88 -2.55
CA LEU A 98 9.71 -18.78 -2.57
C LEU A 98 9.24 -18.33 -3.97
N LEU A 99 8.87 -19.32 -4.81
CA LEU A 99 8.49 -19.13 -6.22
C LEU A 99 6.99 -19.19 -6.46
N THR A 100 6.24 -19.88 -5.59
CA THR A 100 4.82 -20.18 -5.78
C THR A 100 3.88 -19.10 -5.28
N SER A 101 4.35 -18.24 -4.38
CA SER A 101 3.60 -17.14 -3.82
C SER A 101 4.49 -15.90 -3.69
N PRO A 102 3.95 -14.69 -3.83
CA PRO A 102 4.71 -13.47 -3.59
C PRO A 102 5.15 -13.32 -2.14
N ALA A 103 4.33 -13.78 -1.19
CA ALA A 103 4.64 -13.84 0.23
C ALA A 103 3.92 -15.02 0.88
N ARG A 104 4.34 -15.41 2.07
CA ARG A 104 3.66 -16.38 2.95
C ARG A 104 3.97 -16.08 4.40
N ILE A 105 3.05 -16.43 5.30
CA ILE A 105 3.26 -16.30 6.73
C ILE A 105 3.37 -17.66 7.43
N PHE A 106 4.32 -17.76 8.37
CA PHE A 106 4.37 -18.82 9.37
C PHE A 106 3.62 -18.35 10.61
N THR A 107 2.37 -18.75 10.71
CA THR A 107 1.44 -18.24 11.73
C THR A 107 1.82 -18.58 13.18
N ASP A 108 2.57 -19.64 13.39
CA ASP A 108 3.13 -20.05 14.69
C ASP A 108 4.29 -19.17 15.14
N LYS A 109 5.07 -18.68 14.18
CA LYS A 109 6.29 -17.88 14.42
C LYS A 109 6.09 -16.38 14.23
N GLY A 110 5.03 -15.96 13.55
CA GLY A 110 4.84 -14.56 13.15
C GLY A 110 5.86 -14.09 12.12
N ILE A 111 6.36 -15.01 11.25
CA ILE A 111 7.35 -14.67 10.23
C ILE A 111 6.65 -14.60 8.88
N ILE A 112 6.75 -13.46 8.20
CA ILE A 112 6.35 -13.28 6.80
C ILE A 112 7.60 -13.40 5.93
N GLU A 113 7.61 -14.40 5.03
CA GLU A 113 8.61 -14.50 3.98
C GLU A 113 8.10 -13.86 2.70
N THR A 114 8.94 -13.06 2.05
CA THR A 114 8.67 -12.47 0.73
C THR A 114 9.55 -13.11 -0.33
N GLY A 115 8.93 -13.56 -1.43
CA GLY A 115 9.61 -14.20 -2.55
C GLY A 115 10.32 -13.22 -3.49
N ARG A 116 11.08 -13.78 -4.46
CA ARG A 116 11.82 -12.96 -5.44
C ARG A 116 10.93 -12.03 -6.24
N TYR A 117 9.73 -12.45 -6.58
CA TYR A 117 8.79 -11.66 -7.38
C TYR A 117 8.05 -10.60 -6.58
N PHE A 118 8.12 -10.64 -5.24
CA PHE A 118 7.44 -9.66 -4.40
C PHE A 118 7.84 -8.22 -4.73
N LYS A 119 9.14 -7.98 -4.96
CA LYS A 119 9.66 -6.64 -5.28
C LYS A 119 9.26 -6.13 -6.67
N SER A 120 8.86 -7.01 -7.60
CA SER A 120 8.40 -6.59 -8.94
C SER A 120 7.00 -5.97 -8.92
N TYR A 121 6.22 -6.20 -7.87
CA TYR A 121 4.91 -5.55 -7.75
C TYR A 121 5.04 -4.09 -7.31
N PRO A 122 4.14 -3.20 -7.78
CA PRO A 122 4.04 -1.83 -7.29
C PRO A 122 3.85 -1.79 -5.76
N PHE A 123 4.37 -0.75 -5.12
CA PHE A 123 4.31 -0.62 -3.67
C PHE A 123 2.89 -0.82 -3.07
N PRO A 124 1.80 -0.24 -3.65
CA PRO A 124 0.46 -0.44 -3.11
C PRO A 124 0.02 -1.91 -3.12
N ILE A 125 0.41 -2.65 -4.16
CA ILE A 125 0.09 -4.09 -4.26
C ILE A 125 0.88 -4.89 -3.23
N ARG A 126 2.18 -4.61 -3.08
CA ARG A 126 3.01 -5.25 -2.04
C ARG A 126 2.45 -5.04 -0.65
N LEU A 127 2.00 -3.82 -0.37
CA LEU A 127 1.42 -3.50 0.93
C LEU A 127 0.14 -4.30 1.20
N PHE A 128 -0.75 -4.42 0.19
CA PHE A 128 -1.95 -5.23 0.34
C PHE A 128 -1.61 -6.71 0.61
N ILE A 129 -0.63 -7.27 -0.12
CA ILE A 129 -0.16 -8.64 0.10
C ILE A 129 0.31 -8.81 1.56
N LEU A 130 1.10 -7.87 2.08
CA LEU A 130 1.55 -7.93 3.48
C LEU A 130 0.39 -7.82 4.48
N CYS A 131 -0.61 -6.96 4.21
CA CYS A 131 -1.81 -6.87 5.04
C CYS A 131 -2.58 -8.21 5.06
N HIS A 132 -2.64 -8.91 3.93
CA HIS A 132 -3.27 -10.22 3.82
C HIS A 132 -2.52 -11.28 4.64
N GLU A 133 -1.20 -11.33 4.52
CA GLU A 133 -0.38 -12.26 5.32
C GLU A 133 -0.51 -11.96 6.84
N ILE A 134 -0.55 -10.69 7.23
CA ILE A 134 -0.84 -10.29 8.61
C ILE A 134 -2.26 -10.74 9.02
N GLY A 135 -3.22 -10.69 8.10
CA GLY A 135 -4.56 -11.22 8.32
C GLY A 135 -4.54 -12.69 8.74
N HIS A 136 -3.75 -13.53 8.05
CA HIS A 136 -3.57 -14.93 8.43
C HIS A 136 -2.86 -15.13 9.79
N PHE A 137 -2.12 -14.14 10.24
CA PHE A 137 -1.53 -14.19 11.59
C PHE A 137 -2.59 -14.11 12.68
N TYR A 138 -3.63 -13.30 12.48
CA TYR A 138 -4.68 -13.07 13.46
C TYR A 138 -5.90 -13.94 13.26
N TYR A 139 -6.21 -14.33 12.01
CA TYR A 139 -7.45 -15.01 11.66
C TYR A 139 -7.18 -16.29 10.86
N LYS A 140 -8.06 -17.27 11.01
CA LYS A 140 -8.08 -18.47 10.17
C LYS A 140 -8.88 -18.22 8.90
N GLY A 141 -8.46 -18.84 7.82
CA GLY A 141 -9.12 -18.83 6.51
C GLY A 141 -8.84 -17.59 5.68
N GLU A 142 -8.94 -17.78 4.38
CA GLU A 142 -8.68 -16.76 3.37
C GLU A 142 -9.64 -15.57 3.47
N GLU A 143 -10.93 -15.84 3.69
CA GLU A 143 -11.96 -14.80 3.73
C GLU A 143 -11.71 -13.79 4.86
N ASN A 144 -11.36 -14.27 6.06
CA ASN A 144 -11.06 -13.42 7.19
C ASN A 144 -9.75 -12.65 7.01
N ALA A 145 -8.74 -13.28 6.41
CA ALA A 145 -7.49 -12.62 6.06
C ALA A 145 -7.72 -11.50 5.04
N ASP A 146 -8.56 -11.73 4.03
CA ASP A 146 -8.93 -10.75 3.03
C ASP A 146 -9.70 -9.58 3.64
N LEU A 147 -10.68 -9.85 4.49
CA LEU A 147 -11.44 -8.83 5.22
C LEU A 147 -10.53 -7.94 6.06
N TYR A 148 -9.64 -8.55 6.81
CA TYR A 148 -8.64 -7.82 7.62
C TYR A 148 -7.74 -6.97 6.72
N ALA A 149 -7.22 -7.55 5.64
CA ALA A 149 -6.37 -6.84 4.69
C ALA A 149 -7.08 -5.63 4.09
N CYS A 150 -8.31 -5.81 3.61
CA CYS A 150 -9.11 -4.73 3.04
C CYS A 150 -9.36 -3.62 4.05
N LYS A 151 -9.79 -3.99 5.26
CA LYS A 151 -10.04 -3.01 6.31
C LYS A 151 -8.76 -2.24 6.66
N LEU A 152 -7.68 -2.94 6.97
CA LEU A 152 -6.41 -2.32 7.31
C LEU A 152 -5.89 -1.42 6.18
N TYR A 153 -6.00 -1.88 4.93
CA TYR A 153 -5.52 -1.18 3.75
C TYR A 153 -6.32 0.10 3.47
N VAL A 154 -7.65 0.00 3.44
CA VAL A 154 -8.53 1.13 3.13
C VAL A 154 -8.58 2.14 4.29
N ASP A 155 -8.68 1.68 5.55
CA ASP A 155 -8.63 2.54 6.73
C ASP A 155 -7.30 3.31 6.84
N ASN A 156 -6.26 2.82 6.15
CA ASN A 156 -5.01 3.52 5.97
C ASN A 156 -4.97 4.41 4.71
N GLY A 157 -6.09 4.60 4.02
CA GLY A 157 -6.26 5.54 2.90
C GLY A 157 -5.67 5.05 1.58
N TYR A 158 -5.49 3.74 1.42
CA TYR A 158 -5.09 3.15 0.15
C TYR A 158 -6.30 2.83 -0.73
N ASN A 159 -6.10 2.86 -2.04
CA ASN A 159 -7.18 2.75 -3.01
C ASN A 159 -7.77 1.33 -3.07
N LYS A 160 -9.09 1.23 -2.96
CA LYS A 160 -9.89 -0.01 -3.11
C LYS A 160 -9.57 -0.80 -4.39
N THR A 161 -9.33 -0.11 -5.50
CA THR A 161 -8.99 -0.74 -6.79
C THR A 161 -7.69 -1.53 -6.71
N ASN A 162 -6.69 -1.04 -5.98
CA ASN A 162 -5.44 -1.76 -5.78
C ASN A 162 -5.63 -3.04 -4.95
N ALA A 163 -6.52 -3.02 -3.95
CA ALA A 163 -6.89 -4.19 -3.16
C ALA A 163 -7.54 -5.26 -4.06
N LEU A 164 -8.53 -4.87 -4.87
CA LEU A 164 -9.16 -5.77 -5.83
C LEU A 164 -8.17 -6.33 -6.86
N TYR A 165 -7.27 -5.50 -7.37
CA TYR A 165 -6.23 -5.96 -8.28
C TYR A 165 -5.31 -7.00 -7.64
N ALA A 166 -4.85 -6.75 -6.41
CA ALA A 166 -3.99 -7.70 -5.70
C ALA A 166 -4.68 -9.06 -5.51
N LEU A 167 -5.94 -9.07 -5.12
CA LEU A 167 -6.71 -10.29 -4.95
C LEU A 167 -6.94 -11.04 -6.28
N THR A 168 -7.32 -10.31 -7.32
CA THR A 168 -7.68 -10.93 -8.61
C THR A 168 -6.48 -11.42 -9.42
N LYS A 169 -5.33 -10.75 -9.30
CA LYS A 169 -4.16 -11.01 -10.15
C LYS A 169 -2.99 -11.66 -9.43
N VAL A 170 -2.84 -11.42 -8.15
CA VAL A 170 -1.66 -11.82 -7.39
C VAL A 170 -1.96 -12.97 -6.44
N LEU A 171 -3.07 -12.90 -5.67
CA LEU A 171 -3.46 -13.91 -4.69
C LEU A 171 -4.40 -14.98 -5.29
N ARG A 172 -4.28 -15.22 -6.59
CA ARG A 172 -5.21 -15.97 -7.43
C ARG A 172 -5.24 -17.49 -7.21
N ASN A 173 -4.39 -18.05 -6.37
CA ASN A 173 -4.10 -19.50 -6.36
C ASN A 173 -5.17 -20.40 -5.73
N ASN A 174 -6.45 -20.00 -5.64
CA ASN A 174 -7.49 -20.83 -5.03
C ASN A 174 -8.76 -20.97 -5.89
N LEU A 175 -9.32 -22.18 -5.94
CA LEU A 175 -10.59 -22.51 -6.59
C LEU A 175 -11.79 -21.67 -6.08
N ASN A 176 -11.67 -21.05 -4.91
CA ASN A 176 -12.67 -20.18 -4.31
C ASN A 176 -12.47 -18.68 -4.59
N ASN A 177 -11.58 -18.34 -5.51
CA ASN A 177 -11.20 -16.94 -5.75
C ASN A 177 -12.38 -16.08 -6.21
N GLU A 178 -13.31 -16.60 -6.99
CA GLU A 178 -14.49 -15.85 -7.44
C GLU A 178 -15.39 -15.45 -6.27
N LYS A 179 -15.62 -16.34 -5.32
CA LYS A 179 -16.40 -16.03 -4.10
C LYS A 179 -15.72 -14.96 -3.27
N ARG A 180 -14.41 -15.08 -3.06
CA ARG A 180 -13.60 -14.10 -2.33
C ARG A 180 -13.66 -12.72 -2.99
N VAL A 181 -13.42 -12.66 -4.29
CA VAL A 181 -13.47 -11.40 -5.07
C VAL A 181 -14.85 -10.78 -5.02
N LYS A 182 -15.92 -11.56 -5.18
CA LYS A 182 -17.31 -11.08 -5.11
C LYS A 182 -17.65 -10.55 -3.71
N ALA A 183 -17.27 -11.26 -2.67
CA ALA A 183 -17.49 -10.83 -1.29
C ALA A 183 -16.80 -9.49 -1.00
N LEU A 184 -15.53 -9.35 -1.42
CA LEU A 184 -14.78 -8.13 -1.25
C LEU A 184 -15.27 -6.98 -2.12
N PHE A 185 -15.69 -7.28 -3.35
CA PHE A 185 -16.30 -6.26 -4.20
C PHE A 185 -17.54 -5.65 -3.55
N ASN A 186 -18.40 -6.47 -2.95
CA ASN A 186 -19.58 -5.99 -2.23
C ASN A 186 -19.20 -5.12 -1.02
N ILE A 187 -18.20 -5.53 -0.25
CA ILE A 187 -17.71 -4.81 0.93
C ILE A 187 -17.07 -3.48 0.56
N LEU A 188 -16.31 -3.46 -0.54
CA LEU A 188 -15.62 -2.25 -0.97
C LEU A 188 -16.56 -1.22 -1.60
N ASN A 189 -17.77 -1.61 -1.97
CA ASN A 189 -18.79 -0.76 -2.58
C ASN A 189 -20.01 -0.49 -1.66
N SER A 190 -20.04 -1.05 -0.47
CA SER A 190 -21.00 -0.71 0.59
C SER A 190 -20.51 0.45 1.43
#